data_381fda4e966dea01f9cee5dc65ab95df
#
_entry.id   381fda4e966dea01f9cee5dc65ab95df
#
_cell.length_a   1.000
_cell.length_b   1.000
_cell.length_c   1.000
_cell.angle_alpha   90.00
_cell.angle_beta   90.00
_cell.angle_gamma   90.00
#
_symmetry.space_group_name_H-M   'P 1'
#
loop_
_entity.id
_entity.type
_entity.pdbx_description
1 polymer ?
#
loop_
_entity_poly.entity_id
_entity_poly.type
_entity_poly.pdbx_seq_one_letter_code
_entity_poly.pdbx_strand_id
1 'polypeptide(L)'
;MTDKTVSRMKLSVKELVFGVNRPQQWWDEHPEQQKIFEGIKESIKNDGMEKPLEVNVDKRGYVVEVGNQRLRALLELGITTAPCLVTKRV
;
A
#
# COMPACT_ATOMS: atom_id res chain seq x y z
N MET A 1 -16.77 -20.88 11.22
CA MET A 1 -15.72 -19.87 11.42
C MET A 1 -14.81 -19.81 10.21
N THR A 2 -14.56 -18.60 9.72
CA THR A 2 -13.64 -18.41 8.62
C THR A 2 -12.23 -18.32 9.18
N ASP A 3 -11.40 -19.26 8.84
CA ASP A 3 -10.01 -19.19 9.25
C ASP A 3 -9.29 -18.19 8.36
N LYS A 4 -8.53 -17.32 9.00
CA LYS A 4 -7.67 -16.38 8.30
C LYS A 4 -6.23 -16.77 8.56
N THR A 5 -5.47 -16.88 7.49
CA THR A 5 -4.03 -17.06 7.61
C THR A 5 -3.37 -15.73 7.29
N VAL A 6 -2.56 -15.24 8.21
CA VAL A 6 -1.79 -14.01 8.01
C VAL A 6 -0.32 -14.38 7.91
N SER A 7 0.30 -14.00 6.81
CA SER A 7 1.71 -14.28 6.55
C SER A 7 2.46 -12.98 6.31
N ARG A 8 3.66 -12.88 6.86
CA ARG A 8 4.54 -11.75 6.60
C ARG A 8 5.40 -12.07 5.39
N MET A 9 5.27 -11.28 4.33
CA MET A 9 5.94 -11.53 3.07
C MET A 9 6.50 -10.24 2.50
N LYS A 10 7.57 -10.37 1.73
CA LYS A 10 8.08 -9.27 0.91
C LYS A 10 7.57 -9.50 -0.50
N LEU A 11 6.77 -8.57 -1.02
CA LEU A 11 6.16 -8.70 -2.33
C LEU A 11 6.69 -7.64 -3.30
N SER A 12 6.66 -7.99 -4.58
CA SER A 12 6.96 -7.03 -5.64
C SER A 12 5.85 -5.98 -5.69
N VAL A 13 6.22 -4.71 -5.69
CA VAL A 13 5.26 -3.60 -5.76
C VAL A 13 4.39 -3.69 -7.01
N LYS A 14 4.93 -4.24 -8.10
CA LYS A 14 4.20 -4.43 -9.36
C LYS A 14 3.01 -5.38 -9.23
N GLU A 15 3.06 -6.31 -8.27
CA GLU A 15 2.00 -7.28 -8.06
C GLU A 15 0.88 -6.76 -7.18
N LEU A 16 1.09 -5.62 -6.54
CA LEU A 16 0.12 -5.05 -5.62
C LEU A 16 -0.94 -4.24 -6.36
N VAL A 17 -2.19 -4.44 -5.96
CA VAL A 17 -3.35 -3.76 -6.53
C VAL A 17 -3.87 -2.76 -5.51
N PHE A 18 -4.17 -1.54 -5.95
CA PHE A 18 -4.77 -0.54 -5.08
C PHE A 18 -6.17 -0.97 -4.67
N GLY A 19 -6.44 -1.01 -3.37
CA GLY A 19 -7.79 -1.16 -2.85
C GLY A 19 -8.58 0.13 -3.00
N VAL A 20 -7.89 1.27 -2.81
CA VAL A 20 -8.45 2.60 -3.04
C VAL A 20 -7.44 3.39 -3.86
N ASN A 21 -7.86 3.85 -5.04
CA ASN A 21 -7.01 4.67 -5.91
C ASN A 21 -7.81 5.90 -6.33
N ARG A 22 -7.39 7.05 -5.86
CA ARG A 22 -8.09 8.29 -6.11
C ARG A 22 -7.53 9.01 -7.32
N PRO A 23 -8.40 9.60 -8.18
CA PRO A 23 -7.92 10.34 -9.35
C PRO A 23 -7.22 11.64 -8.94
N GLN A 24 -6.42 12.20 -9.84
CA GLN A 24 -5.68 13.43 -9.58
C GLN A 24 -6.61 14.58 -9.17
N GLN A 25 -7.80 14.64 -9.77
CA GLN A 25 -8.79 15.66 -9.43
C GLN A 25 -9.15 15.62 -7.94
N TRP A 26 -9.29 14.43 -7.38
CA TRP A 26 -9.59 14.29 -5.95
C TRP A 26 -8.48 14.90 -5.10
N TRP A 27 -7.21 14.65 -5.46
CA TRP A 27 -6.07 15.20 -4.73
C TRP A 27 -6.01 16.72 -4.83
N ASP A 28 -6.36 17.27 -6.00
CA ASP A 28 -6.40 18.72 -6.22
C ASP A 28 -7.45 19.40 -5.33
N GLU A 29 -8.54 18.70 -5.06
CA GLU A 29 -9.63 19.18 -4.22
C GLU A 29 -9.39 18.97 -2.73
N HIS A 30 -8.37 18.16 -2.39
CA HIS A 30 -8.04 17.81 -1.00
C HIS A 30 -6.57 18.09 -0.70
N PRO A 31 -6.16 19.38 -0.67
CA PRO A 31 -4.75 19.73 -0.49
C PRO A 31 -4.17 19.26 0.85
N GLU A 32 -4.99 19.11 1.87
CA GLU A 32 -4.56 18.58 3.16
C GLU A 32 -4.11 17.13 3.05
N GLN A 33 -4.83 16.33 2.26
CA GLN A 33 -4.49 14.95 2.03
C GLN A 33 -3.21 14.83 1.20
N GLN A 34 -3.02 15.74 0.26
CA GLN A 34 -1.78 15.81 -0.52
C GLN A 34 -0.58 16.05 0.40
N LYS A 35 -0.70 16.94 1.37
CA LYS A 35 0.38 17.22 2.34
C LYS A 35 0.69 15.99 3.19
N ILE A 36 -0.34 15.26 3.62
CA ILE A 36 -0.16 14.03 4.39
C ILE A 36 0.59 13.00 3.54
N PHE A 37 0.21 12.87 2.27
CA PHE A 37 0.87 11.98 1.34
C PHE A 37 2.35 12.34 1.15
N GLU A 38 2.65 13.63 0.98
CA GLU A 38 4.03 14.10 0.83
C GLU A 38 4.88 13.76 2.07
N GLY A 39 4.28 13.87 3.26
CA GLY A 39 4.95 13.48 4.50
C GLY A 39 5.25 11.99 4.56
N ILE A 40 4.30 11.17 4.15
CA ILE A 40 4.46 9.72 4.09
C ILE A 40 5.58 9.36 3.10
N LYS A 41 5.56 9.96 1.93
CA LYS A 41 6.56 9.74 0.90
C LYS A 41 7.96 10.13 1.38
N GLU A 42 8.10 11.27 2.03
CA GLU A 42 9.37 11.73 2.58
C GLU A 42 9.89 10.78 3.66
N SER A 43 9.00 10.32 4.54
CA SER A 43 9.36 9.36 5.58
C SER A 43 9.87 8.05 4.99
N ILE A 44 9.19 7.53 3.97
CA ILE A 44 9.62 6.29 3.31
C ILE A 44 10.96 6.48 2.62
N LYS A 45 11.16 7.63 1.97
CA LYS A 45 12.40 7.95 1.30
C LYS A 45 13.59 7.96 2.27
N ASN A 46 13.40 8.52 3.47
CA ASN A 46 14.48 8.69 4.45
C ASN A 46 14.69 7.46 5.33
N ASP A 47 13.61 6.84 5.77
CA ASP A 47 13.66 5.79 6.81
C ASP A 47 13.19 4.42 6.32
N GLY A 48 12.66 4.34 5.11
CA GLY A 48 12.08 3.12 4.60
C GLY A 48 10.69 2.85 5.18
N MET A 49 10.18 1.65 4.91
CA MET A 49 8.86 1.22 5.40
C MET A 49 8.99 0.66 6.81
N GLU A 50 8.47 1.38 7.79
CA GLU A 50 8.48 0.91 9.19
C GLU A 50 7.36 -0.10 9.45
N LYS A 51 6.21 0.10 8.82
CA LYS A 51 5.05 -0.78 8.98
C LYS A 51 4.73 -1.45 7.66
N PRO A 52 4.40 -2.75 7.68
CA PRO A 52 4.04 -3.45 6.45
C PRO A 52 2.69 -2.95 5.91
N LEU A 53 2.50 -3.14 4.60
CA LEU A 53 1.20 -2.96 3.97
C LEU A 53 0.31 -4.13 4.37
N GLU A 54 -0.98 -3.86 4.58
CA GLU A 54 -1.95 -4.94 4.83
C GLU A 54 -2.63 -5.29 3.52
N VAL A 55 -2.48 -6.54 3.12
CA VAL A 55 -2.85 -7.02 1.80
C VAL A 55 -3.80 -8.20 1.94
N ASN A 56 -4.85 -8.20 1.14
CA ASN A 56 -5.80 -9.29 1.06
C ASN A 56 -5.71 -9.95 -0.31
N VAL A 57 -5.83 -11.27 -0.36
CA VAL A 57 -5.79 -12.03 -1.62
C VAL A 57 -7.22 -12.29 -2.08
N ASP A 58 -7.56 -11.84 -3.28
CA ASP A 58 -8.83 -12.13 -3.92
C ASP A 58 -8.64 -12.36 -5.42
N LYS A 59 -9.71 -12.31 -6.20
CA LYS A 59 -9.66 -12.54 -7.64
C LYS A 59 -8.76 -11.56 -8.39
N ARG A 60 -8.56 -10.37 -7.83
CA ARG A 60 -7.69 -9.33 -8.41
C ARG A 60 -6.22 -9.57 -8.10
N GLY A 61 -5.91 -10.47 -7.17
CA GLY A 61 -4.58 -10.75 -6.71
C GLY A 61 -4.34 -10.18 -5.32
N TYR A 62 -3.20 -9.53 -5.12
CA TYR A 62 -2.81 -8.93 -3.84
C TYR A 62 -3.34 -7.51 -3.73
N VAL A 63 -4.47 -7.34 -3.05
CA VAL A 63 -5.14 -6.04 -2.92
C VAL A 63 -4.73 -5.37 -1.61
N VAL A 64 -4.22 -4.16 -1.69
CA VAL A 64 -3.81 -3.38 -0.52
C VAL A 64 -5.04 -2.79 0.17
N GLU A 65 -5.33 -3.27 1.38
CA GLU A 65 -6.45 -2.76 2.18
C GLU A 65 -6.03 -1.59 3.06
N VAL A 66 -4.83 -1.67 3.65
CA VAL A 66 -4.27 -0.60 4.47
C VAL A 66 -2.91 -0.24 3.93
N GLY A 67 -2.69 1.02 3.69
CA GLY A 67 -1.43 1.53 3.18
C GLY A 67 -1.45 1.92 1.71
N ASN A 68 -2.63 2.24 1.14
CA ASN A 68 -2.73 2.64 -0.26
C ASN A 68 -1.89 3.89 -0.57
N GLN A 69 -1.80 4.83 0.36
CA GLN A 69 -0.94 6.00 0.19
C GLN A 69 0.54 5.61 0.20
N ARG A 70 0.90 4.64 1.04
CA ARG A 70 2.27 4.11 1.06
C ARG A 70 2.59 3.39 -0.24
N LEU A 71 1.65 2.62 -0.77
CA LEU A 71 1.83 1.96 -2.07
C LEU A 71 2.09 3.00 -3.17
N ARG A 72 1.31 4.07 -3.19
CA ARG A 72 1.51 5.16 -4.16
C ARG A 72 2.90 5.77 -4.00
N ALA A 73 3.33 6.01 -2.76
CA ALA A 73 4.65 6.57 -2.47
C ALA A 73 5.76 5.65 -2.96
N LEU A 74 5.62 4.33 -2.73
CA LEU A 74 6.60 3.35 -3.19
C LEU A 74 6.74 3.38 -4.71
N LEU A 75 5.62 3.47 -5.42
CA LEU A 75 5.63 3.54 -6.88
C LEU A 75 6.32 4.82 -7.36
N GLU A 76 6.02 5.96 -6.74
CA GLU A 76 6.63 7.23 -7.13
C GLU A 76 8.12 7.29 -6.81
N LEU A 77 8.55 6.61 -5.77
CA LEU A 77 9.96 6.54 -5.38
C LEU A 77 10.74 5.50 -6.16
N GLY A 78 10.08 4.68 -6.97
CA GLY A 78 10.71 3.62 -7.75
C GLY A 78 11.17 2.43 -6.89
N ILE A 79 10.59 2.25 -5.72
CA ILE A 79 10.90 1.12 -4.86
C ILE A 79 10.19 -0.13 -5.40
N THR A 80 10.91 -1.23 -5.51
CA THR A 80 10.43 -2.42 -6.22
C THR A 80 9.81 -3.49 -5.33
N THR A 81 10.13 -3.50 -4.04
CA THR A 81 9.60 -4.48 -3.10
C THR A 81 9.10 -3.79 -1.83
N ALA A 82 8.13 -4.41 -1.17
CA ALA A 82 7.58 -3.88 0.06
C ALA A 82 7.23 -5.00 1.04
N PRO A 83 7.41 -4.77 2.35
CA PRO A 83 6.95 -5.73 3.36
C PRO A 83 5.42 -5.68 3.42
N CYS A 84 4.80 -6.85 3.47
CA CYS A 84 3.34 -6.98 3.47
C CYS A 84 2.89 -8.00 4.52
N LEU A 85 1.77 -7.72 5.16
CA LEU A 85 1.02 -8.70 5.91
C LEU A 85 -0.09 -9.17 4.99
N VAL A 86 0.02 -10.42 4.54
CA VAL A 86 -0.90 -10.98 3.56
C VAL A 86 -1.92 -11.85 4.28
N THR A 87 -3.20 -11.50 4.14
CA THR A 87 -4.30 -12.26 4.71
C THR A 87 -4.95 -13.07 3.62
N LYS A 88 -4.99 -14.38 3.81
CA LYS A 88 -5.74 -15.31 2.97
C LYS A 88 -6.89 -15.87 3.77
N ARG A 89 -8.06 -15.88 3.16
CA ARG A 89 -9.22 -16.59 3.71
C ARG A 89 -9.20 -18.01 3.16
N VAL A 90 -9.31 -18.92 4.08
CA VAL A 90 -9.37 -20.37 3.74
C VAL A 90 -10.82 -20.80 3.63
#